data_b20f9601219bbd3d5130ec8d94339d70
#
_entry.id   b20f9601219bbd3d5130ec8d94339d70
#
_cell.length_a   1.000
_cell.length_b   1.000
_cell.length_c   1.000
_cell.angle_alpha   90.00
_cell.angle_beta   90.00
_cell.angle_gamma   90.00
#
_symmetry.space_group_name_H-M   'P 1'
#
loop_
_entity.id
_entity.type
_entity.pdbx_description
1 polymer ?
#
loop_
_entity_poly.entity_id
_entity_poly.type
_entity_poly.pdbx_seq_one_letter_code
_entity_poly.pdbx_strand_id
1 'polypeptide(L)'
;MNTLYFYTDSALRRLRRRRLVFTILTCAVALAGLAACLWLLFTAGTLNAEKNELTVYAVNACTGAAAILLYLNAVVPAKRAVSHFGAVLAGEAETVPYTGGLAVAEKPERIPGGAAVRRVTVTGGTGTRRFFIYEKYARALASARESGVLRVSSGYITAVLPGEETPCE
;
A
#
# COMPACT_ATOMS: atom_id res chain seq x y z
N MET A 1 14.66 24.36 -6.71
CA MET A 1 14.37 23.63 -5.46
C MET A 1 13.34 22.56 -5.76
N ASN A 2 13.56 21.28 -5.36
CA ASN A 2 12.65 20.21 -5.75
C ASN A 2 11.56 20.00 -4.69
N THR A 3 10.31 20.18 -5.10
CA THR A 3 9.13 19.79 -4.31
C THR A 3 9.06 18.27 -4.20
N LEU A 4 8.93 17.75 -2.98
CA LEU A 4 8.76 16.31 -2.74
C LEU A 4 7.27 15.98 -2.65
N TYR A 5 6.78 15.24 -3.62
CA TYR A 5 5.41 14.73 -3.62
C TYR A 5 5.38 13.27 -3.19
N PHE A 6 4.54 12.93 -2.21
CA PHE A 6 4.41 11.56 -1.68
C PHE A 6 3.17 10.84 -2.21
N TYR A 7 2.04 11.53 -2.26
CA TYR A 7 0.80 10.98 -2.78
C TYR A 7 0.49 11.61 -4.13
N THR A 8 0.67 10.83 -5.20
CA THR A 8 0.45 11.29 -6.57
C THR A 8 -0.54 10.38 -7.29
N ASP A 9 -1.28 10.92 -8.26
CA ASP A 9 -2.17 10.14 -9.11
C ASP A 9 -1.44 9.04 -9.90
N SER A 10 -0.19 9.29 -10.27
CA SER A 10 0.66 8.30 -10.92
C SER A 10 0.98 7.12 -10.00
N ALA A 11 1.24 7.37 -8.72
CA ALA A 11 1.44 6.35 -7.71
C ALA A 11 0.16 5.54 -7.47
N LEU A 12 -1.00 6.20 -7.39
CA LEU A 12 -2.30 5.54 -7.25
C LEU A 12 -2.60 4.65 -8.46
N ARG A 13 -2.35 5.13 -9.69
CA ARG A 13 -2.52 4.32 -10.91
C ARG A 13 -1.62 3.09 -10.91
N ARG A 14 -0.36 3.21 -10.48
CA ARG A 14 0.55 2.05 -10.34
C ARG A 14 0.03 1.04 -9.31
N LEU A 15 -0.47 1.49 -8.17
CA LEU A 15 -1.05 0.63 -7.14
C LEU A 15 -2.31 -0.09 -7.65
N ARG A 16 -3.21 0.61 -8.37
CA ARG A 16 -4.39 0.01 -9.01
C ARG A 16 -4.00 -1.08 -10.02
N ARG A 17 -3.01 -0.78 -10.88
CA ARG A 17 -2.50 -1.77 -11.85
C ARG A 17 -1.89 -2.98 -11.14
N ARG A 18 -1.09 -2.76 -10.11
CA ARG A 18 -0.50 -3.84 -9.30
C ARG A 18 -1.57 -4.71 -8.66
N ARG A 19 -2.60 -4.12 -8.06
CA ARG A 19 -3.76 -4.85 -7.52
C ARG A 19 -4.43 -5.71 -8.58
N LEU A 20 -4.69 -5.15 -9.76
CA LEU A 20 -5.33 -5.86 -10.87
C LEU A 20 -4.48 -7.06 -11.32
N VAL A 21 -3.18 -6.89 -11.50
CA VAL A 21 -2.26 -7.98 -11.88
C VAL A 21 -2.28 -9.11 -10.83
N PHE A 22 -2.21 -8.79 -9.54
CA PHE A 22 -2.26 -9.82 -8.51
C PHE A 22 -3.63 -10.51 -8.42
N THR A 23 -4.73 -9.79 -8.65
CA THR A 23 -6.06 -10.39 -8.71
C THR A 23 -6.16 -11.37 -9.87
N ILE A 24 -5.71 -10.97 -11.08
CA ILE A 24 -5.68 -11.85 -12.26
C ILE A 24 -4.83 -13.08 -11.99
N LEU A 25 -3.63 -12.90 -11.41
CA LEU A 25 -2.73 -14.01 -11.08
C LEU A 25 -3.38 -15.00 -10.10
N THR A 26 -4.04 -14.49 -9.06
CA THR A 26 -4.76 -15.33 -8.09
C THR A 26 -5.87 -16.13 -8.77
N CYS A 27 -6.66 -15.48 -9.63
CA CYS A 27 -7.72 -16.16 -10.40
C CYS A 27 -7.12 -17.20 -11.37
N ALA A 28 -6.00 -16.89 -12.03
CA ALA A 28 -5.33 -17.83 -12.93
C ALA A 28 -4.83 -19.07 -12.20
N VAL A 29 -4.23 -18.93 -11.01
CA VAL A 29 -3.82 -20.08 -10.17
C VAL A 29 -5.02 -20.94 -9.77
N ALA A 30 -6.12 -20.32 -9.35
CA ALA A 30 -7.33 -21.05 -8.98
C ALA A 30 -7.93 -21.80 -10.17
N LEU A 31 -8.01 -21.16 -11.35
CA LEU A 31 -8.52 -21.78 -12.57
C LEU A 31 -7.61 -22.91 -13.06
N ALA A 32 -6.30 -22.74 -13.00
CA ALA A 32 -5.33 -23.78 -13.35
C ALA A 32 -5.48 -25.01 -12.45
N GLY A 33 -5.69 -24.81 -11.15
CA GLY A 33 -5.96 -25.89 -10.21
C GLY A 33 -7.26 -26.63 -10.54
N LEU A 34 -8.32 -25.89 -10.84
CA LEU A 34 -9.60 -26.47 -11.25
C LEU A 34 -9.45 -27.29 -12.55
N ALA A 35 -8.79 -26.73 -13.54
CA ALA A 35 -8.53 -27.41 -14.81
C ALA A 35 -7.71 -28.70 -14.64
N ALA A 36 -6.67 -28.67 -13.78
CA ALA A 36 -5.89 -29.84 -13.45
C ALA A 36 -6.73 -30.92 -12.74
N CYS A 37 -7.57 -30.53 -11.79
CA CYS A 37 -8.50 -31.46 -11.12
C CYS A 37 -9.47 -32.11 -12.12
N LEU A 38 -10.08 -31.31 -13.01
CA LEU A 38 -10.98 -31.84 -14.04
C LEU A 38 -10.24 -32.77 -15.00
N TRP A 39 -9.05 -32.40 -15.45
CA TRP A 39 -8.22 -33.26 -16.27
C TRP A 39 -7.94 -34.61 -15.62
N LEU A 40 -7.53 -34.61 -14.36
CA LEU A 40 -7.29 -35.84 -13.58
C LEU A 40 -8.52 -36.70 -13.45
N LEU A 41 -9.70 -36.10 -13.23
CA LEU A 41 -10.99 -36.83 -13.13
C LEU A 41 -11.37 -37.45 -14.48
N PHE A 42 -11.17 -36.77 -15.60
CA PHE A 42 -11.49 -37.30 -16.95
C PHE A 42 -10.51 -38.36 -17.44
N THR A 43 -9.22 -38.27 -17.02
CA THR A 43 -8.19 -39.25 -17.39
C THR A 43 -8.07 -40.43 -16.43
N ALA A 44 -8.74 -40.36 -15.28
CA ALA A 44 -8.85 -41.45 -14.32
C ALA A 44 -9.65 -42.61 -14.93
N GLY A 45 -8.98 -43.50 -15.64
CA GLY A 45 -9.57 -44.78 -16.00
C GLY A 45 -9.94 -45.55 -14.74
N THR A 46 -10.98 -46.39 -14.85
CA THR A 46 -11.58 -47.15 -13.74
C THR A 46 -10.64 -48.05 -12.92
N LEU A 47 -9.42 -48.31 -13.41
CA LEU A 47 -8.42 -49.19 -12.77
C LEU A 47 -7.55 -48.53 -11.67
N ASN A 48 -7.56 -47.19 -11.53
CA ASN A 48 -6.77 -46.46 -10.55
C ASN A 48 -7.55 -45.36 -9.80
N ALA A 49 -8.85 -45.57 -9.58
CA ALA A 49 -9.75 -44.58 -8.99
C ALA A 49 -9.24 -44.03 -7.65
N GLU A 50 -8.80 -44.87 -6.72
CA GLU A 50 -8.35 -44.44 -5.39
C GLU A 50 -7.07 -43.58 -5.44
N LYS A 51 -6.08 -43.93 -6.30
CA LYS A 51 -4.84 -43.16 -6.44
C LYS A 51 -5.10 -41.80 -7.07
N ASN A 52 -6.02 -41.74 -8.03
CA ASN A 52 -6.39 -40.49 -8.70
C ASN A 52 -7.19 -39.57 -7.78
N GLU A 53 -8.03 -40.11 -6.93
CA GLU A 53 -8.80 -39.38 -5.94
C GLU A 53 -7.86 -38.65 -4.95
N LEU A 54 -6.88 -39.37 -4.39
CA LEU A 54 -5.87 -38.75 -3.51
C LEU A 54 -5.08 -37.63 -4.22
N THR A 55 -4.72 -37.85 -5.49
CA THR A 55 -4.00 -36.85 -6.29
C THR A 55 -4.86 -35.60 -6.54
N VAL A 56 -6.15 -35.77 -6.84
CA VAL A 56 -7.10 -34.65 -7.00
C VAL A 56 -7.21 -33.82 -5.72
N TYR A 57 -7.32 -34.49 -4.56
CA TYR A 57 -7.35 -33.79 -3.27
C TYR A 57 -6.04 -33.03 -3.00
N ALA A 58 -4.89 -33.63 -3.27
CA ALA A 58 -3.59 -33.00 -3.10
C ALA A 58 -3.42 -31.76 -4.00
N VAL A 59 -3.76 -31.87 -5.28
CA VAL A 59 -3.71 -30.75 -6.24
C VAL A 59 -4.65 -29.63 -5.81
N ASN A 60 -5.88 -29.94 -5.43
CA ASN A 60 -6.84 -28.95 -4.98
C ASN A 60 -6.39 -28.25 -3.69
N ALA A 61 -5.86 -29.00 -2.72
CA ALA A 61 -5.33 -28.44 -1.48
C ALA A 61 -4.14 -27.50 -1.74
N CYS A 62 -3.17 -27.91 -2.58
CA CYS A 62 -2.00 -27.12 -2.91
C CYS A 62 -2.37 -25.83 -3.68
N THR A 63 -3.21 -25.94 -4.70
CA THR A 63 -3.63 -24.77 -5.50
C THR A 63 -4.51 -23.82 -4.72
N GLY A 64 -5.41 -24.36 -3.89
CA GLY A 64 -6.23 -23.58 -2.96
C GLY A 64 -5.37 -22.82 -1.94
N ALA A 65 -4.42 -23.49 -1.31
CA ALA A 65 -3.48 -22.84 -0.39
C ALA A 65 -2.65 -21.75 -1.10
N ALA A 66 -2.13 -22.01 -2.30
CA ALA A 66 -1.37 -21.04 -3.09
C ALA A 66 -2.23 -19.81 -3.45
N ALA A 67 -3.48 -20.02 -3.88
CA ALA A 67 -4.40 -18.92 -4.20
C ALA A 67 -4.73 -18.08 -2.95
N ILE A 68 -4.98 -18.71 -1.80
CA ILE A 68 -5.24 -18.03 -0.53
C ILE A 68 -3.99 -17.21 -0.10
N LEU A 69 -2.80 -17.79 -0.15
CA LEU A 69 -1.56 -17.10 0.20
C LEU A 69 -1.31 -15.89 -0.71
N LEU A 70 -1.50 -16.04 -2.02
CA LEU A 70 -1.40 -14.92 -2.98
C LEU A 70 -2.43 -13.83 -2.65
N TYR A 71 -3.67 -14.21 -2.39
CA TYR A 71 -4.73 -13.26 -2.05
C TYR A 71 -4.39 -12.47 -0.78
N LEU A 72 -4.03 -13.16 0.30
CA LEU A 72 -3.74 -12.52 1.60
C LEU A 72 -2.47 -11.68 1.58
N ASN A 73 -1.42 -12.12 0.89
CA ASN A 73 -0.11 -11.43 0.91
C ASN A 73 0.07 -10.41 -0.20
N ALA A 74 -0.68 -10.49 -1.29
CA ALA A 74 -0.52 -9.58 -2.42
C ALA A 74 -1.77 -8.73 -2.70
N VAL A 75 -2.96 -9.35 -2.81
CA VAL A 75 -4.19 -8.63 -3.19
C VAL A 75 -4.70 -7.77 -2.05
N VAL A 76 -4.78 -8.31 -0.83
CA VAL A 76 -5.30 -7.58 0.34
C VAL A 76 -4.45 -6.35 0.67
N PRO A 77 -3.10 -6.41 0.77
CA PRO A 77 -2.28 -5.23 1.00
C PRO A 77 -2.39 -4.19 -0.13
N ALA A 78 -2.44 -4.65 -1.39
CA ALA A 78 -2.61 -3.76 -2.54
C ALA A 78 -3.99 -3.04 -2.50
N LYS A 79 -5.07 -3.76 -2.14
CA LYS A 79 -6.41 -3.17 -1.96
C LYS A 79 -6.39 -2.09 -0.88
N ARG A 80 -5.78 -2.38 0.27
CA ARG A 80 -5.66 -1.44 1.41
C ARG A 80 -4.86 -0.19 1.02
N ALA A 81 -3.73 -0.37 0.34
CA ALA A 81 -2.94 0.75 -0.15
C ALA A 81 -3.72 1.63 -1.14
N VAL A 82 -4.44 1.04 -2.10
CA VAL A 82 -5.27 1.79 -3.07
C VAL A 82 -6.37 2.58 -2.35
N SER A 83 -7.06 1.97 -1.39
CA SER A 83 -8.11 2.64 -0.61
C SER A 83 -7.55 3.81 0.19
N HIS A 84 -6.41 3.61 0.87
CA HIS A 84 -5.74 4.64 1.64
C HIS A 84 -5.30 5.82 0.76
N PHE A 85 -4.59 5.55 -0.35
CA PHE A 85 -4.15 6.60 -1.28
C PHE A 85 -5.33 7.35 -1.89
N GLY A 86 -6.42 6.65 -2.24
CA GLY A 86 -7.64 7.28 -2.76
C GLY A 86 -8.28 8.22 -1.74
N ALA A 87 -8.38 7.81 -0.48
CA ALA A 87 -8.93 8.64 0.59
C ALA A 87 -8.09 9.89 0.85
N VAL A 88 -6.75 9.75 0.87
CA VAL A 88 -5.84 10.88 1.07
C VAL A 88 -5.91 11.88 -0.09
N LEU A 89 -5.97 11.39 -1.34
CA LEU A 89 -6.04 12.27 -2.51
C LEU A 89 -7.42 12.96 -2.67
N ALA A 90 -8.49 12.37 -2.15
CA ALA A 90 -9.83 12.95 -2.17
C ALA A 90 -10.07 13.96 -1.04
N GLY A 91 -9.21 14.02 -0.02
CA GLY A 91 -9.35 14.94 1.09
C GLY A 91 -8.94 16.37 0.72
N GLU A 92 -9.48 17.33 1.46
CA GLU A 92 -9.08 18.73 1.32
C GLU A 92 -7.62 18.93 1.72
N ALA A 93 -6.90 19.71 0.93
CA ALA A 93 -5.49 19.97 1.16
C ALA A 93 -5.31 21.27 1.98
N GLU A 94 -4.69 21.14 3.14
CA GLU A 94 -4.26 22.25 4.00
C GLU A 94 -2.76 22.46 3.85
N THR A 95 -2.30 23.70 3.92
CA THR A 95 -0.89 24.05 3.95
C THR A 95 -0.48 24.44 5.37
N VAL A 96 0.57 23.80 5.88
CA VAL A 96 1.06 24.00 7.25
C VAL A 96 2.54 24.40 7.20
N PRO A 97 2.89 25.65 7.57
CA PRO A 97 4.28 26.05 7.68
C PRO A 97 4.95 25.38 8.89
N TYR A 98 6.23 25.05 8.77
CA TYR A 98 7.03 24.51 9.86
C TYR A 98 8.44 25.11 9.86
N THR A 99 9.00 25.33 11.04
CA THR A 99 10.30 25.98 11.26
C THR A 99 11.20 25.23 12.24
N GLY A 100 10.75 24.14 12.81
CA GLY A 100 11.45 23.43 13.90
C GLY A 100 11.84 21.99 13.60
N GLY A 101 11.88 21.61 12.33
CA GLY A 101 12.19 20.22 11.94
C GLY A 101 11.00 19.26 11.99
N LEU A 102 11.20 18.10 11.43
CA LEU A 102 10.21 17.03 11.30
C LEU A 102 10.68 15.81 12.07
N ALA A 103 10.05 15.50 13.20
CA ALA A 103 10.32 14.30 13.95
C ALA A 103 9.43 13.14 13.47
N VAL A 104 10.03 12.17 12.80
CA VAL A 104 9.34 10.97 12.30
C VAL A 104 9.49 9.85 13.32
N ALA A 105 8.37 9.26 13.76
CA ALA A 105 8.37 8.16 14.72
C ALA A 105 9.09 6.93 14.14
N GLU A 106 9.89 6.25 14.96
CA GLU A 106 10.64 5.06 14.56
C GLU A 106 9.73 3.87 14.27
N LYS A 107 8.67 3.70 15.06
CA LYS A 107 7.74 2.58 14.93
C LYS A 107 6.58 2.93 13.99
N PRO A 108 6.27 2.05 13.02
CA PRO A 108 5.08 2.21 12.19
C PRO A 108 3.81 1.91 13.01
N GLU A 109 2.76 2.67 12.75
CA GLU A 109 1.42 2.44 13.26
C GLU A 109 0.55 1.87 12.14
N ARG A 110 -0.34 0.93 12.50
CA ARG A 110 -1.35 0.42 11.55
C ARG A 110 -2.65 1.16 11.75
N ILE A 111 -3.08 1.86 10.72
CA ILE A 111 -4.38 2.54 10.72
C ILE A 111 -5.51 1.56 10.36
N PRO A 112 -6.78 1.90 10.71
CA PRO A 112 -7.95 1.20 10.16
C PRO A 112 -7.84 1.12 8.63
N GLY A 113 -7.95 -0.08 8.06
CA GLY A 113 -7.63 -0.33 6.65
C GLY A 113 -6.25 -0.95 6.42
N GLY A 114 -5.39 -1.06 7.44
CA GLY A 114 -4.17 -1.88 7.45
C GLY A 114 -2.98 -1.33 6.68
N ALA A 115 -3.01 -0.05 6.26
CA ALA A 115 -1.81 0.62 5.76
C ALA A 115 -0.85 0.92 6.93
N ALA A 116 0.45 0.67 6.71
CA ALA A 116 1.49 1.04 7.66
C ALA A 116 1.85 2.51 7.46
N VAL A 117 1.68 3.31 8.50
CA VAL A 117 1.99 4.73 8.50
C VAL A 117 2.92 5.06 9.66
N ARG A 118 3.65 6.15 9.56
CA ARG A 118 4.45 6.68 10.67
C ARG A 118 3.90 8.02 11.09
N ARG A 119 3.88 8.24 12.40
CA ARG A 119 3.52 9.53 12.97
C ARG A 119 4.65 10.51 12.74
N VAL A 120 4.30 11.71 12.33
CA VAL A 120 5.21 12.83 12.13
C VAL A 120 4.78 13.95 13.06
N THR A 121 5.70 14.37 13.90
CA THR A 121 5.51 15.52 14.77
C THR A 121 6.16 16.72 14.12
N VAL A 122 5.39 17.77 13.93
CA VAL A 122 5.80 19.01 13.26
C VAL A 122 5.75 20.13 14.28
N THR A 123 6.87 20.81 14.46
CA THR A 123 6.95 21.99 15.33
C THR A 123 6.92 23.23 14.45
N GLY A 124 5.99 24.13 14.71
CA GLY A 124 5.82 25.40 13.98
C GLY A 124 5.47 26.52 14.94
N GLY A 125 5.37 27.75 14.44
CA GLY A 125 5.10 28.94 15.26
C GLY A 125 3.80 28.89 16.07
N THR A 126 2.85 28.04 15.69
CA THR A 126 1.55 27.86 16.37
C THR A 126 1.52 26.65 17.32
N GLY A 127 2.66 25.99 17.57
CA GLY A 127 2.77 24.83 18.43
C GLY A 127 3.13 23.54 17.71
N THR A 128 2.92 22.42 18.39
CA THR A 128 3.25 21.09 17.89
C THR A 128 2.00 20.42 17.31
N ARG A 129 2.04 20.07 16.03
CA ARG A 129 0.97 19.32 15.35
C ARG A 129 1.44 17.92 15.00
N ARG A 130 0.50 16.97 14.94
CA ARG A 130 0.78 15.55 14.60
C ARG A 130 0.10 15.20 13.29
N PHE A 131 0.89 14.62 12.38
CA PHE A 131 0.44 14.15 11.09
C PHE A 131 0.90 12.72 10.85
N PHE A 132 0.47 12.13 9.76
CA PHE A 132 0.87 10.80 9.35
C PHE A 132 1.50 10.81 7.96
N ILE A 133 2.41 9.88 7.73
CA ILE A 133 2.96 9.60 6.41
C ILE A 133 2.99 8.09 6.16
N TYR A 134 2.77 7.68 4.91
CA TYR A 134 2.90 6.28 4.54
C TYR A 134 4.34 5.80 4.78
N GLU A 135 4.51 4.65 5.42
CA GLU A 135 5.82 4.16 5.88
C GLU A 135 6.91 4.20 4.80
N LYS A 136 6.54 3.85 3.56
CA LYS A 136 7.46 3.88 2.41
C LYS A 136 8.13 5.24 2.19
N TYR A 137 7.44 6.32 2.53
CA TYR A 137 7.92 7.69 2.30
C TYR A 137 8.57 8.32 3.54
N ALA A 138 8.53 7.63 4.68
CA ALA A 138 9.04 8.16 5.95
C ALA A 138 10.53 8.54 5.88
N ARG A 139 11.35 7.73 5.18
CA ARG A 139 12.78 8.03 5.00
C ARG A 139 13.01 9.27 4.13
N ALA A 140 12.24 9.43 3.06
CA ALA A 140 12.35 10.59 2.19
C ALA A 140 11.89 11.86 2.91
N LEU A 141 10.90 11.77 3.81
CA LEU A 141 10.49 12.89 4.64
C LEU A 141 11.54 13.22 5.70
N ALA A 142 12.17 12.23 6.32
CA ALA A 142 13.22 12.44 7.33
C ALA A 142 14.45 13.16 6.76
N SER A 143 14.70 13.06 5.45
CA SER A 143 15.76 13.82 4.74
C SER A 143 15.30 15.20 4.25
N ALA A 144 14.06 15.60 4.55
CA ALA A 144 13.56 16.91 4.19
C ALA A 144 14.19 18.00 5.08
N ARG A 145 14.14 19.25 4.60
CA ARG A 145 14.76 20.41 5.27
C ARG A 145 14.16 20.68 6.65
N GLU A 146 14.89 21.42 7.46
CA GLU A 146 14.48 21.89 8.79
C GLU A 146 13.33 22.90 8.75
N SER A 147 13.09 23.55 7.61
CA SER A 147 11.98 24.50 7.44
C SER A 147 11.35 24.41 6.06
N GLY A 148 10.06 24.70 5.97
CA GLY A 148 9.30 24.67 4.74
C GLY A 148 7.79 24.70 4.96
N VAL A 149 7.05 24.34 3.92
CA VAL A 149 5.58 24.24 3.95
C VAL A 149 5.17 22.80 3.65
N LEU A 150 4.40 22.22 4.55
CA LEU A 150 3.79 20.91 4.35
C LEU A 150 2.43 21.08 3.69
N ARG A 151 2.16 20.30 2.66
CA ARG A 151 0.82 20.08 2.17
C ARG A 151 0.26 18.84 2.84
N VAL A 152 -0.83 19.00 3.55
CA VAL A 152 -1.48 17.94 4.34
C VAL A 152 -2.88 17.73 3.81
N SER A 153 -3.30 16.47 3.69
CA SER A 153 -4.68 16.11 3.34
C SER A 153 -5.16 15.00 4.27
N SER A 154 -6.33 15.19 4.88
CA SER A 154 -6.91 14.22 5.83
C SER A 154 -5.96 13.81 6.96
N GLY A 155 -5.08 14.71 7.42
CA GLY A 155 -4.06 14.41 8.43
C GLY A 155 -2.80 13.71 7.90
N TYR A 156 -2.67 13.52 6.58
CA TYR A 156 -1.49 12.90 5.93
C TYR A 156 -0.66 13.93 5.17
N ILE A 157 0.65 13.86 5.32
CA ILE A 157 1.57 14.73 4.59
C ILE A 157 1.64 14.26 3.14
N THR A 158 1.18 15.09 2.22
CA THR A 158 1.11 14.78 0.78
C THR A 158 2.27 15.34 -0.01
N ALA A 159 2.83 16.48 0.42
CA ALA A 159 4.02 17.07 -0.19
C ALA A 159 4.79 17.92 0.83
N VAL A 160 6.07 18.11 0.54
CA VAL A 160 6.94 19.11 1.19
C VAL A 160 7.31 20.14 0.13
N LEU A 161 6.94 21.37 0.39
CA LEU A 161 7.26 22.53 -0.46
C LEU A 161 8.44 23.28 0.17
N PRO A 162 9.32 23.85 -0.63
CA PRO A 162 10.31 24.78 -0.11
C PRO A 162 9.56 25.96 0.55
N GLY A 163 10.02 26.41 1.70
CA GLY A 163 9.53 27.65 2.28
C GLY A 163 9.84 28.80 1.29
N GLU A 164 8.88 29.69 1.09
CA GLU A 164 9.18 30.97 0.46
C GLU A 164 10.20 31.66 1.38
N GLU A 165 11.40 31.90 0.85
CA GLU A 165 12.32 32.84 1.47
C GLU A 165 11.59 34.18 1.45
N THR A 166 11.00 34.59 2.58
CA THR A 166 10.60 35.99 2.76
C THR A 166 11.85 36.81 2.51
N PRO A 167 11.88 37.69 1.47
CA PRO A 167 12.99 38.61 1.34
C PRO A 167 13.06 39.42 2.64
N CYS A 168 14.19 39.35 3.30
CA CYS A 168 14.50 40.26 4.39
C CYS A 168 14.50 41.69 3.79
N GLU A 169 13.46 42.46 4.11
CA GLU A 169 13.51 43.93 4.00
C GLU A 169 14.42 44.50 5.09
#